data_079c1dae0fa03b3119f45813b21b4534
#
_entry.id   079c1dae0fa03b3119f45813b21b4534
#
_cell.length_a   1.000
_cell.length_b   1.000
_cell.length_c   1.000
_cell.angle_alpha   90.00
_cell.angle_beta   90.00
_cell.angle_gamma   90.00
#
_symmetry.space_group_name_H-M   'P 1'
#
loop_
_entity.id
_entity.type
_entity.pdbx_description
1 polymer ?
#
loop_
_entity_poly.entity_id
_entity_poly.type
_entity_poly.pdbx_seq_one_letter_code
_entity_poly.pdbx_strand_id
1 'polypeptide(L)'
;TECTVTFEGDSATGKLNGEELSLAVEGEEMVFKKVSEDEAAAIKENAASMEDALGADSEDSASDDSGVTYDASFIPVTVADDDQWTINVVAKKTDEWGDAGYALDITNKLDIPIYVTVPFDKCTVNGKMVDFWGGKLVLPGKSAEDVFFYASADDVPSISEMTNVEMAIEVWNNDTYETLGSYNVALN
;
A
#
# COMPACT_ATOMS: atom_id res chain seq x y z
N THR A 1 33.89 -1.97 11.38
CA THR A 1 34.36 -3.34 11.13
C THR A 1 33.92 -3.73 9.71
N GLU A 2 34.81 -4.29 8.92
CA GLU A 2 34.45 -4.88 7.62
C GLU A 2 33.73 -6.22 7.83
N CYS A 3 32.66 -6.47 7.09
CA CYS A 3 31.89 -7.72 7.14
C CYS A 3 31.51 -8.17 5.73
N THR A 4 31.33 -9.46 5.56
CA THR A 4 30.80 -10.04 4.32
C THR A 4 29.44 -10.68 4.62
N VAL A 5 28.45 -10.35 3.84
CA VAL A 5 27.11 -10.97 3.88
C VAL A 5 26.98 -11.85 2.66
N THR A 6 26.60 -13.11 2.87
CA THR A 6 26.37 -14.08 1.78
C THR A 6 24.91 -14.49 1.78
N PHE A 7 24.27 -14.39 0.63
CA PHE A 7 22.89 -14.79 0.42
C PHE A 7 22.78 -15.55 -0.92
N GLU A 8 22.23 -16.74 -0.89
CA GLU A 8 22.01 -17.63 -2.06
C GLU A 8 23.21 -17.85 -3.01
N GLY A 9 24.42 -17.71 -2.46
CA GLY A 9 25.67 -17.89 -3.23
C GLY A 9 26.35 -16.61 -3.69
N ASP A 10 25.67 -15.49 -3.59
CA ASP A 10 26.23 -14.15 -3.80
C ASP A 10 26.77 -13.55 -2.51
N SER A 11 27.83 -12.77 -2.62
CA SER A 11 28.48 -12.15 -1.46
C SER A 11 28.65 -10.66 -1.66
N ALA A 12 28.18 -9.88 -0.70
CA ALA A 12 28.40 -8.45 -0.64
C ALA A 12 29.32 -8.10 0.55
N THR A 13 30.25 -7.17 0.31
CA THR A 13 31.14 -6.66 1.37
C THR A 13 30.63 -5.32 1.88
N GLY A 14 30.55 -5.17 3.19
CA GLY A 14 30.03 -3.98 3.80
C GLY A 14 30.80 -3.54 5.03
N LYS A 15 30.35 -2.44 5.63
CA LYS A 15 30.89 -1.86 6.87
C LYS A 15 29.84 -1.88 7.95
N LEU A 16 30.19 -2.51 9.08
CA LEU A 16 29.38 -2.45 10.30
C LEU A 16 29.87 -1.29 11.19
N ASN A 17 28.99 -0.32 11.44
CA ASN A 17 29.26 0.84 12.27
C ASN A 17 28.20 0.96 13.37
N GLY A 18 28.47 0.32 14.51
CA GLY A 18 27.52 0.22 15.61
C GLY A 18 26.36 -0.71 15.27
N GLU A 19 25.15 -0.16 15.16
CA GLU A 19 23.93 -0.90 14.85
C GLU A 19 23.52 -0.76 13.36
N GLU A 20 24.36 -0.11 12.56
CA GLU A 20 24.13 0.09 11.13
C GLU A 20 25.11 -0.74 10.29
N LEU A 21 24.58 -1.45 9.28
CA LEU A 21 25.32 -2.19 8.28
C LEU A 21 25.11 -1.54 6.92
N SER A 22 26.19 -0.99 6.34
CA SER A 22 26.17 -0.51 4.95
C SER A 22 26.74 -1.58 4.03
N LEU A 23 25.97 -1.97 3.00
CA LEU A 23 26.39 -2.89 1.94
C LEU A 23 26.42 -2.15 0.61
N ALA A 24 27.46 -2.39 -0.20
CA ALA A 24 27.51 -1.95 -1.59
C ALA A 24 27.11 -3.14 -2.49
N VAL A 25 25.99 -2.98 -3.22
CA VAL A 25 25.49 -3.96 -4.17
C VAL A 25 25.30 -3.26 -5.51
N GLU A 26 25.96 -3.76 -6.55
CA GLU A 26 25.89 -3.21 -7.92
C GLU A 26 26.16 -1.70 -8.07
N GLY A 27 26.87 -1.10 -7.08
CA GLY A 27 27.23 0.32 -7.10
C GLY A 27 26.28 1.23 -6.30
N GLU A 28 25.26 0.68 -5.70
CA GLU A 28 24.37 1.37 -4.77
C GLU A 28 24.70 1.00 -3.31
N GLU A 29 24.65 1.98 -2.41
CA GLU A 29 24.86 1.78 -0.98
C GLU A 29 23.52 1.56 -0.27
N MET A 30 23.34 0.36 0.28
CA MET A 30 22.19 0.03 1.12
C MET A 30 22.57 0.06 2.60
N VAL A 31 21.79 0.74 3.42
CA VAL A 31 22.01 0.85 4.86
C VAL A 31 20.94 0.08 5.62
N PHE A 32 21.37 -0.89 6.41
CA PHE A 32 20.52 -1.73 7.26
C PHE A 32 20.71 -1.34 8.73
N LYS A 33 19.62 -1.19 9.47
CA LYS A 33 19.66 -1.01 10.93
C LYS A 33 19.42 -2.32 11.63
N LYS A 34 20.19 -2.53 12.73
CA LYS A 34 19.89 -3.62 13.65
C LYS A 34 18.56 -3.34 14.34
N VAL A 35 17.63 -4.25 14.24
CA VAL A 35 16.35 -4.24 14.95
C VAL A 35 16.43 -5.11 16.21
N SER A 36 15.58 -4.87 17.19
CA SER A 36 15.45 -5.73 18.37
C SER A 36 14.90 -7.12 17.98
N GLU A 37 15.07 -8.11 18.88
CA GLU A 37 14.53 -9.46 18.65
C GLU A 37 13.01 -9.45 18.47
N ASP A 38 12.30 -8.57 19.17
CA ASP A 38 10.85 -8.43 19.08
C ASP A 38 10.43 -7.80 17.75
N GLU A 39 11.16 -6.77 17.28
CA GLU A 39 10.95 -6.17 15.95
C GLU A 39 11.32 -7.13 14.84
N ALA A 40 12.39 -7.90 14.98
CA ALA A 40 12.78 -8.93 14.02
C ALA A 40 11.74 -10.06 13.93
N ALA A 41 11.11 -10.43 15.05
CA ALA A 41 10.03 -11.40 15.10
C ALA A 41 8.79 -10.88 14.38
N ALA A 42 8.40 -9.61 14.59
CA ALA A 42 7.28 -8.96 13.93
C ALA A 42 7.52 -8.80 12.40
N ILE A 43 8.74 -8.43 12.00
CA ILE A 43 9.14 -8.35 10.58
C ILE A 43 9.09 -9.75 9.94
N LYS A 44 9.54 -10.79 10.66
CA LYS A 44 9.54 -12.17 10.17
C LYS A 44 8.13 -12.76 10.07
N GLU A 45 7.24 -12.40 10.98
CA GLU A 45 5.83 -12.80 10.94
C GLU A 45 5.10 -12.09 9.78
N ASN A 46 5.38 -10.79 9.55
CA ASN A 46 4.89 -10.06 8.39
C ASN A 46 5.51 -10.58 7.07
N ALA A 47 6.81 -10.89 7.04
CA ALA A 47 7.45 -11.47 5.86
C ALA A 47 6.90 -12.87 5.55
N ALA A 48 6.65 -13.71 6.55
CA ALA A 48 6.05 -15.03 6.36
C ALA A 48 4.60 -14.94 5.88
N SER A 49 3.85 -13.92 6.30
CA SER A 49 2.51 -13.65 5.75
C SER A 49 2.55 -13.07 4.34
N MET A 50 3.64 -12.38 3.97
CA MET A 50 3.91 -11.91 2.61
C MET A 50 4.43 -13.05 1.71
N GLU A 51 5.25 -13.97 2.22
CA GLU A 51 5.70 -15.15 1.46
C GLU A 51 4.55 -16.12 1.18
N ASP A 52 3.56 -16.23 2.06
CA ASP A 52 2.34 -17.00 1.83
C ASP A 52 1.40 -16.29 0.83
N ALA A 53 1.50 -14.96 0.70
CA ALA A 53 0.80 -14.15 -0.30
C ALA A 53 1.58 -14.00 -1.63
N LEU A 54 2.91 -14.18 -1.60
CA LEU A 54 3.81 -14.07 -2.76
C LEU A 54 4.37 -15.43 -3.17
N GLY A 55 3.59 -16.53 -3.04
CA GLY A 55 4.02 -17.89 -3.36
C GLY A 55 5.11 -17.93 -4.43
N ALA A 56 6.30 -18.38 -4.04
CA ALA A 56 7.48 -18.47 -4.89
C ALA A 56 7.16 -19.15 -6.21
N ASP A 57 7.18 -18.39 -7.30
CA ASP A 57 7.90 -18.84 -8.50
C ASP A 57 8.03 -17.68 -9.49
N SER A 58 9.25 -17.39 -9.88
CA SER A 58 9.58 -16.58 -11.04
C SER A 58 9.27 -17.39 -12.31
N GLU A 59 8.62 -16.73 -13.28
CA GLU A 59 8.29 -17.19 -14.61
C GLU A 59 6.99 -18.04 -14.71
N ASP A 60 5.87 -17.41 -14.51
CA ASP A 60 4.74 -17.44 -15.48
C ASP A 60 3.71 -16.44 -14.99
N SER A 61 3.10 -15.67 -15.88
CA SER A 61 1.89 -14.91 -15.52
C SER A 61 0.81 -15.92 -15.16
N ALA A 62 0.85 -16.41 -13.92
CA ALA A 62 -0.25 -17.17 -13.35
C ALA A 62 -1.40 -16.18 -13.22
N SER A 63 -2.28 -16.13 -14.21
CA SER A 63 -3.63 -15.69 -14.01
C SER A 63 -4.20 -16.59 -12.92
N ASP A 64 -4.19 -16.14 -11.66
CA ASP A 64 -5.11 -16.65 -10.68
C ASP A 64 -6.50 -16.53 -11.34
N ASP A 65 -7.27 -17.62 -11.32
CA ASP A 65 -8.61 -17.73 -11.93
C ASP A 65 -9.62 -16.73 -11.30
N SER A 66 -9.15 -15.85 -10.40
CA SER A 66 -9.89 -14.75 -9.78
C SER A 66 -10.11 -13.55 -10.71
N GLY A 67 -9.37 -13.43 -11.82
CA GLY A 67 -9.42 -12.26 -12.72
C GLY A 67 -8.81 -10.97 -12.13
N VAL A 68 -8.31 -11.00 -10.89
CA VAL A 68 -7.66 -9.85 -10.23
C VAL A 68 -6.21 -9.72 -10.71
N THR A 69 -5.80 -8.51 -11.09
CA THR A 69 -4.42 -8.22 -11.53
C THR A 69 -3.81 -7.13 -10.65
N TYR A 70 -2.62 -7.37 -10.13
CA TYR A 70 -1.88 -6.42 -9.29
C TYR A 70 -0.73 -5.77 -10.07
N ASP A 71 -0.46 -4.48 -9.77
CA ASP A 71 0.75 -3.80 -10.23
C ASP A 71 1.89 -4.10 -9.22
N ALA A 72 2.75 -5.03 -9.57
CA ALA A 72 3.88 -5.45 -8.72
C ALA A 72 4.92 -4.32 -8.51
N SER A 73 4.89 -3.26 -9.32
CA SER A 73 5.79 -2.10 -9.19
C SER A 73 5.22 -1.01 -8.27
N PHE A 74 3.98 -1.13 -7.80
CA PHE A 74 3.36 -0.13 -6.93
C PHE A 74 4.05 -0.08 -5.58
N ILE A 75 4.42 1.12 -5.15
CA ILE A 75 5.02 1.37 -3.83
C ILE A 75 3.92 1.88 -2.89
N PRO A 76 3.64 1.18 -1.77
CA PRO A 76 2.65 1.61 -0.80
C PRO A 76 2.87 3.03 -0.29
N VAL A 77 1.78 3.76 -0.07
CA VAL A 77 1.80 5.17 0.35
C VAL A 77 0.99 5.34 1.64
N THR A 78 1.60 5.89 2.68
CA THR A 78 0.87 6.32 3.88
C THR A 78 0.20 7.66 3.61
N VAL A 79 -1.13 7.69 3.67
CA VAL A 79 -1.95 8.89 3.51
C VAL A 79 -2.07 9.65 4.82
N ALA A 80 -2.30 8.92 5.91
CA ALA A 80 -2.40 9.46 7.26
C ALA A 80 -1.94 8.40 8.28
N ASP A 81 -1.21 8.83 9.30
CA ASP A 81 -0.88 8.02 10.48
C ASP A 81 -0.72 8.95 11.68
N ASP A 82 -1.82 9.12 12.41
CA ASP A 82 -1.89 9.97 13.59
C ASP A 82 -2.62 9.26 14.76
N ASP A 83 -3.04 9.98 15.77
CA ASP A 83 -3.76 9.47 16.93
C ASP A 83 -5.25 9.19 16.65
N GLN A 84 -5.77 9.59 15.51
CA GLN A 84 -7.17 9.42 15.11
C GLN A 84 -7.37 8.19 14.21
N TRP A 85 -6.51 8.01 13.20
CA TRP A 85 -6.56 6.88 12.27
C TRP A 85 -5.21 6.63 11.58
N THR A 86 -5.11 5.46 10.95
CA THR A 86 -4.08 5.14 9.96
C THR A 86 -4.77 4.82 8.64
N ILE A 87 -4.30 5.40 7.54
CA ILE A 87 -4.76 5.11 6.19
C ILE A 87 -3.54 4.90 5.30
N ASN A 88 -3.43 3.70 4.72
CA ASN A 88 -2.37 3.35 3.80
C ASN A 88 -2.97 2.90 2.46
N VAL A 89 -2.44 3.37 1.34
CA VAL A 89 -2.67 2.77 0.03
C VAL A 89 -1.66 1.64 -0.12
N VAL A 90 -2.13 0.41 -0.19
CA VAL A 90 -1.27 -0.79 -0.10
C VAL A 90 -1.07 -1.49 -1.44
N ALA A 91 -2.00 -1.35 -2.38
CA ALA A 91 -1.89 -1.96 -3.69
C ALA A 91 -2.58 -1.13 -4.77
N LYS A 92 -2.15 -1.33 -6.01
CA LYS A 92 -2.81 -0.88 -7.23
C LYS A 92 -3.23 -2.13 -8.00
N LYS A 93 -4.51 -2.27 -8.28
CA LYS A 93 -5.06 -3.50 -8.86
C LYS A 93 -6.25 -3.26 -9.79
N THR A 94 -6.51 -4.26 -10.62
CA THR A 94 -7.76 -4.41 -11.38
C THR A 94 -8.54 -5.56 -10.73
N ASP A 95 -9.83 -5.40 -10.53
CA ASP A 95 -10.69 -6.46 -10.00
C ASP A 95 -11.19 -7.41 -11.12
N GLU A 96 -11.99 -8.41 -10.74
CA GLU A 96 -12.54 -9.42 -11.65
C GLU A 96 -13.51 -8.86 -12.72
N TRP A 97 -14.02 -7.64 -12.53
CA TRP A 97 -14.88 -6.94 -13.49
C TRP A 97 -14.11 -6.01 -14.42
N GLY A 98 -12.79 -5.86 -14.21
CA GLY A 98 -11.93 -4.99 -14.99
C GLY A 98 -11.85 -3.55 -14.46
N ASP A 99 -12.45 -3.27 -13.30
CA ASP A 99 -12.38 -1.97 -12.67
C ASP A 99 -10.97 -1.75 -12.06
N ALA A 100 -10.34 -0.62 -12.39
CA ALA A 100 -8.98 -0.30 -12.01
C ALA A 100 -8.93 0.64 -10.81
N GLY A 101 -8.06 0.37 -9.83
CA GLY A 101 -8.03 1.22 -8.63
C GLY A 101 -6.95 0.87 -7.63
N TYR A 102 -7.20 1.30 -6.41
CA TYR A 102 -6.28 1.15 -5.28
C TYR A 102 -6.95 0.46 -4.10
N ALA A 103 -6.24 -0.43 -3.47
CA ALA A 103 -6.62 -1.06 -2.20
C ALA A 103 -6.04 -0.26 -1.04
N LEU A 104 -6.84 -0.03 -0.01
CA LEU A 104 -6.47 0.72 1.17
C LEU A 104 -6.64 -0.13 2.43
N ASP A 105 -5.69 -0.01 3.35
CA ASP A 105 -5.82 -0.45 4.73
C ASP A 105 -6.16 0.74 5.62
N ILE A 106 -7.18 0.58 6.43
CA ILE A 106 -7.74 1.67 7.26
C ILE A 106 -7.86 1.18 8.70
N THR A 107 -7.28 1.92 9.65
CA THR A 107 -7.46 1.69 11.09
C THR A 107 -8.11 2.91 11.72
N ASN A 108 -9.23 2.70 12.39
CA ASN A 108 -9.91 3.72 13.19
C ASN A 108 -9.43 3.63 14.65
N LYS A 109 -8.76 4.68 15.14
CA LYS A 109 -8.26 4.76 16.52
C LYS A 109 -9.20 5.54 17.46
N LEU A 110 -10.27 6.14 16.89
CA LEU A 110 -11.28 6.87 17.64
C LEU A 110 -12.28 5.95 18.34
N ASP A 111 -13.07 6.52 19.24
CA ASP A 111 -14.21 5.89 19.93
C ASP A 111 -15.56 6.08 19.21
N ILE A 112 -15.54 6.68 18.02
CA ILE A 112 -16.70 6.90 17.14
C ILE A 112 -16.52 6.14 15.82
N PRO A 113 -17.60 5.73 15.13
CA PRO A 113 -17.50 5.11 13.82
C PRO A 113 -17.12 6.16 12.76
N ILE A 114 -16.18 5.79 11.86
CA ILE A 114 -15.79 6.63 10.74
C ILE A 114 -16.20 5.98 9.42
N TYR A 115 -16.48 6.80 8.41
CA TYR A 115 -16.66 6.38 7.03
C TYR A 115 -15.56 7.01 6.18
N VAL A 116 -14.76 6.17 5.51
CA VAL A 116 -13.70 6.62 4.61
C VAL A 116 -14.19 6.47 3.18
N THR A 117 -14.07 7.53 2.39
CA THR A 117 -14.56 7.58 1.00
C THR A 117 -13.70 8.47 0.13
N VAL A 118 -13.96 8.40 -1.17
CA VAL A 118 -13.41 9.32 -2.19
C VAL A 118 -14.54 10.20 -2.67
N PRO A 119 -14.46 11.52 -2.50
CA PRO A 119 -15.50 12.42 -2.98
C PRO A 119 -15.48 12.51 -4.51
N PHE A 120 -16.67 12.62 -5.11
CA PHE A 120 -16.82 12.87 -6.53
C PHE A 120 -16.18 14.21 -6.94
N ASP A 121 -15.79 14.35 -8.19
CA ASP A 121 -15.21 15.57 -8.79
C ASP A 121 -13.86 16.02 -8.18
N LYS A 122 -13.17 15.16 -7.42
CA LYS A 122 -11.89 15.51 -6.78
C LYS A 122 -10.74 14.58 -7.15
N CYS A 123 -10.93 13.72 -8.14
CA CYS A 123 -9.89 12.81 -8.58
C CYS A 123 -9.54 13.02 -10.05
N THR A 124 -8.27 12.82 -10.38
CA THR A 124 -7.81 12.83 -11.77
C THR A 124 -6.93 11.61 -12.06
N VAL A 125 -7.05 11.09 -13.27
CA VAL A 125 -6.13 10.11 -13.84
C VAL A 125 -5.49 10.74 -15.07
N ASN A 126 -4.17 10.90 -15.05
CA ASN A 126 -3.40 11.54 -16.12
C ASN A 126 -3.93 12.94 -16.50
N GLY A 127 -4.39 13.69 -15.49
CA GLY A 127 -4.93 15.05 -15.66
C GLY A 127 -6.37 15.11 -16.18
N LYS A 128 -7.05 13.96 -16.39
CA LYS A 128 -8.47 13.89 -16.73
C LYS A 128 -9.28 13.61 -15.47
N MET A 129 -10.36 14.32 -15.23
CA MET A 129 -11.28 14.04 -14.12
C MET A 129 -11.90 12.64 -14.29
N VAL A 130 -11.85 11.86 -13.21
CA VAL A 130 -12.39 10.50 -13.14
C VAL A 130 -13.06 10.32 -11.79
N ASP A 131 -14.24 9.74 -11.78
CA ASP A 131 -14.92 9.39 -10.52
C ASP A 131 -14.42 8.04 -10.01
N PHE A 132 -13.96 8.06 -8.75
CA PHE A 132 -13.64 6.84 -8.03
C PHE A 132 -14.81 6.45 -7.13
N TRP A 133 -15.09 5.17 -7.14
CA TRP A 133 -16.12 4.53 -6.32
C TRP A 133 -15.48 3.77 -5.18
N GLY A 134 -16.21 3.60 -4.10
CA GLY A 134 -15.76 2.87 -2.94
C GLY A 134 -16.02 3.66 -1.66
N GLY A 135 -15.91 2.96 -0.55
CA GLY A 135 -16.05 3.51 0.78
C GLY A 135 -16.20 2.42 1.82
N LYS A 136 -15.77 2.73 3.03
CA LYS A 136 -15.80 1.76 4.14
C LYS A 136 -16.18 2.41 5.45
N LEU A 137 -17.19 1.82 6.08
CA LEU A 137 -17.47 2.04 7.50
C LEU A 137 -16.45 1.26 8.34
N VAL A 138 -15.71 1.96 9.22
CA VAL A 138 -14.78 1.36 10.16
C VAL A 138 -15.23 1.69 11.58
N LEU A 139 -15.60 0.65 12.34
CA LEU A 139 -16.07 0.80 13.71
C LEU A 139 -14.96 1.26 14.67
N PRO A 140 -15.31 1.80 15.84
CA PRO A 140 -14.36 2.25 16.86
C PRO A 140 -13.28 1.20 17.19
N GLY A 141 -12.01 1.57 17.12
CA GLY A 141 -10.87 0.72 17.44
C GLY A 141 -10.73 -0.51 16.54
N LYS A 142 -11.26 -0.47 15.30
CA LYS A 142 -11.17 -1.57 14.32
C LYS A 142 -10.39 -1.15 13.09
N SER A 143 -9.92 -2.18 12.35
CA SER A 143 -9.29 -2.03 11.05
C SER A 143 -10.15 -2.65 9.95
N ALA A 144 -9.98 -2.17 8.73
CA ALA A 144 -10.47 -2.75 7.50
C ALA A 144 -9.29 -2.82 6.53
N GLU A 145 -9.11 -3.96 5.91
CA GLU A 145 -8.01 -4.24 4.98
C GLU A 145 -8.57 -4.44 3.57
N ASP A 146 -7.72 -4.20 2.57
CA ASP A 146 -8.02 -4.37 1.15
C ASP A 146 -9.32 -3.65 0.69
N VAL A 147 -9.58 -2.47 1.26
CA VAL A 147 -10.74 -1.65 0.88
C VAL A 147 -10.50 -1.06 -0.51
N PHE A 148 -11.26 -1.52 -1.50
CA PHE A 148 -11.04 -1.15 -2.88
C PHE A 148 -11.76 0.15 -3.27
N PHE A 149 -10.99 1.11 -3.76
CA PHE A 149 -11.46 2.35 -4.38
C PHE A 149 -11.08 2.31 -5.86
N TYR A 150 -12.07 2.36 -6.75
CA TYR A 150 -11.88 2.05 -8.16
C TYR A 150 -12.57 3.05 -9.09
N ALA A 151 -12.01 3.19 -10.27
CA ALA A 151 -12.64 3.81 -11.43
C ALA A 151 -13.22 2.71 -12.33
N SER A 152 -14.35 3.02 -12.96
CA SER A 152 -14.97 2.09 -13.91
C SER A 152 -14.03 1.78 -15.08
N ALA A 153 -14.07 0.55 -15.58
CA ALA A 153 -13.34 0.12 -16.77
C ALA A 153 -13.67 0.98 -18.03
N ASP A 154 -14.84 1.61 -18.06
CA ASP A 154 -15.21 2.56 -19.14
C ASP A 154 -14.40 3.87 -19.08
N ASP A 155 -13.98 4.29 -17.87
CA ASP A 155 -13.21 5.52 -17.65
C ASP A 155 -11.70 5.23 -17.62
N VAL A 156 -11.29 4.12 -17.02
CA VAL A 156 -9.90 3.66 -16.89
C VAL A 156 -9.82 2.17 -17.21
N PRO A 157 -9.52 1.81 -18.47
CA PRO A 157 -9.57 0.41 -18.93
C PRO A 157 -8.53 -0.51 -18.31
N SER A 158 -7.47 0.05 -17.69
CA SER A 158 -6.37 -0.75 -17.14
C SER A 158 -5.57 0.03 -16.09
N ILE A 159 -5.08 -0.68 -15.07
CA ILE A 159 -4.12 -0.10 -14.10
C ILE A 159 -2.84 0.43 -14.75
N SER A 160 -2.42 -0.11 -15.89
CA SER A 160 -1.24 0.38 -16.63
C SER A 160 -1.44 1.80 -17.20
N GLU A 161 -2.67 2.25 -17.36
CA GLU A 161 -2.99 3.61 -17.77
C GLU A 161 -3.01 4.62 -16.63
N MET A 162 -3.01 4.15 -15.38
CA MET A 162 -3.00 4.99 -14.17
C MET A 162 -1.57 5.41 -13.82
N THR A 163 -0.95 6.28 -14.63
CA THR A 163 0.47 6.69 -14.46
C THR A 163 0.65 7.95 -13.62
N ASN A 164 -0.39 8.73 -13.44
CA ASN A 164 -0.42 9.92 -12.59
C ASN A 164 -1.84 10.10 -12.07
N VAL A 165 -2.07 9.71 -10.83
CA VAL A 165 -3.38 9.78 -10.20
C VAL A 165 -3.32 10.77 -9.03
N GLU A 166 -4.21 11.76 -9.06
CA GLU A 166 -4.47 12.61 -7.91
C GLU A 166 -5.81 12.17 -7.31
N MET A 167 -5.80 11.74 -6.06
CA MET A 167 -6.98 11.24 -5.36
C MET A 167 -7.21 12.03 -4.07
N ALA A 168 -8.44 12.46 -3.83
CA ALA A 168 -8.85 12.96 -2.54
C ALA A 168 -9.47 11.83 -1.71
N ILE A 169 -9.07 11.72 -0.44
CA ILE A 169 -9.65 10.77 0.51
C ILE A 169 -10.26 11.57 1.64
N GLU A 170 -11.52 11.32 1.96
CA GLU A 170 -12.23 11.98 3.05
C GLU A 170 -12.61 10.97 4.15
N VAL A 171 -12.47 11.41 5.39
CA VAL A 171 -12.90 10.69 6.59
C VAL A 171 -14.06 11.45 7.22
N TRP A 172 -15.19 10.79 7.38
CA TRP A 172 -16.39 11.36 7.97
C TRP A 172 -16.75 10.68 9.28
N ASN A 173 -17.33 11.42 10.20
CA ASN A 173 -18.10 10.84 11.30
C ASN A 173 -19.35 10.17 10.70
N ASN A 174 -19.48 8.85 10.86
CA ASN A 174 -20.57 8.09 10.25
C ASN A 174 -21.96 8.47 10.82
N ASP A 175 -22.01 8.95 12.07
CA ASP A 175 -23.28 9.25 12.73
C ASP A 175 -23.76 10.69 12.44
N THR A 176 -22.83 11.64 12.29
CA THR A 176 -23.15 13.07 12.10
C THR A 176 -22.93 13.55 10.67
N TYR A 177 -22.25 12.77 9.82
CA TYR A 177 -21.83 13.12 8.46
C TYR A 177 -20.89 14.34 8.39
N GLU A 178 -20.26 14.68 9.51
CA GLU A 178 -19.24 15.74 9.56
C GLU A 178 -17.91 15.21 8.99
N THR A 179 -17.27 16.02 8.14
CA THR A 179 -15.92 15.71 7.64
C THR A 179 -14.91 15.92 8.76
N LEU A 180 -14.22 14.86 9.15
CA LEU A 180 -13.17 14.86 10.17
C LEU A 180 -11.77 15.06 9.56
N GLY A 181 -11.55 14.59 8.35
CA GLY A 181 -10.28 14.71 7.65
C GLY A 181 -10.44 14.68 6.14
N SER A 182 -9.51 15.35 5.43
CA SER A 182 -9.45 15.35 3.97
C SER A 182 -8.00 15.38 3.52
N TYR A 183 -7.63 14.46 2.66
CA TYR A 183 -6.25 14.23 2.21
C TYR A 183 -6.21 14.21 0.69
N ASN A 184 -5.24 14.94 0.11
CA ASN A 184 -4.93 14.82 -1.32
C ASN A 184 -3.65 13.99 -1.45
N VAL A 185 -3.72 12.91 -2.20
CA VAL A 185 -2.61 12.00 -2.42
C VAL A 185 -2.32 11.87 -3.91
N ALA A 186 -1.04 11.92 -4.27
CA ALA A 186 -0.57 11.62 -5.62
C ALA A 186 -0.04 10.18 -5.66
N LEU A 187 -0.55 9.38 -6.57
CA LEU A 187 -0.25 7.96 -6.75
C LEU A 187 0.24 7.72 -8.18
N ASN A 188 1.31 6.92 -8.30
CA ASN A 188 1.93 6.59 -9.58
C ASN A 188 1.92 5.09 -9.84
#